data_59a8d9d880785a4fa1b0a0e0eef00ef0
#
_entry.id   59a8d9d880785a4fa1b0a0e0eef00ef0
#
_cell.length_a   1.000
_cell.length_b   1.000
_cell.length_c   1.000
_cell.angle_alpha   90.00
_cell.angle_beta   90.00
_cell.angle_gamma   90.00
#
_symmetry.space_group_name_H-M   'P 1'
#
loop_
_entity.id
_entity.type
_entity.pdbx_description
1 polymer ?
#
loop_
_entity_poly.entity_id
_entity_poly.type
_entity_poly.pdbx_seq_one_letter_code
_entity_poly.pdbx_strand_id
1 'polypeptide(L)'
;MTSTTCDPTTTACVILARGGSKGVPGKNLRPIGGISLIGRAVRAARAAPSVAEVYVSTDDAAIAAESRLHGARIVDRPAELADDTASSEAGWLHSLGQIRADLPGLSQLVFLQCTSPFTTGADIESCLSAMRDQHADCALSVIEDHSFLWRPDTDGSGVGINHDETAPRQRRQDLPPAFRESGAIYTVDAAAFERTGTRFCGKVALCPVLHPPIEIDSVHDLALCNHIAQATASSMSLLPEHLSEIRAVVMDFDGVHTDNLVTTDQNGIESVRTSRGDGMGLSLLRQAGRWHLMILSKERNPVVLRRADKLGIEVHHAIDDKVAALGPWLAERGLDWKQLLYVGNDINDRAAMARAGLAACPSDSHPDILGIADWILPHPGGHGALRAMSDALLAHTVKPQ
;
A
#
# COMPACT_ATOMS: atom_id res chain seq x y z
N MET A 1 27.16 34.78 12.15
CA MET A 1 25.93 34.06 11.73
C MET A 1 26.31 32.60 11.60
N THR A 2 26.14 31.87 12.69
CA THR A 2 26.42 30.42 12.74
C THR A 2 25.25 29.68 12.12
N SER A 3 25.45 29.09 10.97
CA SER A 3 24.53 28.15 10.34
C SER A 3 24.37 26.95 11.28
N THR A 4 23.26 26.89 11.96
CA THR A 4 22.84 25.69 12.70
C THR A 4 22.50 24.64 11.63
N THR A 5 23.43 23.74 11.33
CA THR A 5 23.13 22.50 10.61
C THR A 5 22.18 21.73 11.52
N CYS A 6 20.90 21.70 11.17
CA CYS A 6 19.93 20.81 11.79
C CYS A 6 20.44 19.38 11.49
N ASP A 7 20.79 18.61 12.51
CA ASP A 7 21.08 17.19 12.35
C ASP A 7 19.87 16.54 11.66
N PRO A 8 20.08 15.67 10.67
CA PRO A 8 18.98 15.04 9.95
C PRO A 8 18.12 14.25 10.95
N THR A 9 16.85 14.64 11.07
CA THR A 9 15.89 13.99 11.96
C THR A 9 15.73 12.53 11.50
N THR A 10 16.18 11.56 12.29
CA THR A 10 16.00 10.14 11.99
C THR A 10 14.66 9.68 12.58
N THR A 11 13.75 9.25 11.73
CA THR A 11 12.41 8.78 12.09
C THR A 11 12.28 7.29 11.84
N ALA A 12 11.73 6.54 12.81
CA ALA A 12 11.35 5.14 12.65
C ALA A 12 9.82 4.98 12.78
N CYS A 13 9.25 4.07 12.02
CA CYS A 13 7.85 3.67 12.18
C CYS A 13 7.76 2.35 12.98
N VAL A 14 6.84 2.28 13.94
CA VAL A 14 6.56 1.09 14.74
C VAL A 14 5.10 0.69 14.58
N ILE A 15 4.88 -0.56 14.19
CA ILE A 15 3.57 -1.16 14.00
C ILE A 15 3.41 -2.30 15.01
N LEU A 16 2.37 -2.22 15.84
CA LEU A 16 2.06 -3.31 16.76
C LEU A 16 1.05 -4.26 16.11
N ALA A 17 1.43 -5.53 15.95
CA ALA A 17 0.57 -6.55 15.33
C ALA A 17 0.67 -7.87 16.09
N ARG A 18 -0.29 -8.17 16.96
CA ARG A 18 -0.35 -9.44 17.69
C ARG A 18 -1.12 -10.51 16.93
N GLY A 19 -0.82 -11.79 17.19
CA GLY A 19 -1.51 -12.95 16.62
C GLY A 19 -2.96 -13.11 17.09
N GLY A 20 -3.21 -12.83 18.39
CA GLY A 20 -4.49 -13.04 19.08
C GLY A 20 -5.53 -11.94 18.86
N SER A 21 -6.17 -11.85 17.70
CA SER A 21 -7.25 -10.90 17.43
C SER A 21 -8.61 -11.50 17.74
N LYS A 22 -9.40 -10.91 18.70
CA LYS A 22 -10.72 -11.42 19.13
C LYS A 22 -11.85 -11.14 18.16
N GLY A 23 -11.98 -9.93 17.65
CA GLY A 23 -13.08 -9.52 16.78
C GLY A 23 -13.04 -10.16 15.39
N VAL A 24 -11.85 -10.28 14.80
CA VAL A 24 -11.61 -10.92 13.50
C VAL A 24 -10.41 -11.86 13.66
N PRO A 25 -10.59 -13.18 13.61
CA PRO A 25 -9.48 -14.13 13.72
C PRO A 25 -8.42 -13.90 12.62
N GLY A 26 -7.15 -13.82 13.03
CA GLY A 26 -6.05 -13.54 12.12
C GLY A 26 -6.11 -12.17 11.42
N LYS A 27 -6.75 -11.19 12.07
CA LYS A 27 -7.06 -9.86 11.51
C LYS A 27 -5.91 -9.26 10.71
N ASN A 28 -4.71 -9.22 11.28
CA ASN A 28 -3.54 -8.56 10.69
C ASN A 28 -3.07 -9.18 9.37
N LEU A 29 -3.41 -10.45 9.12
CA LEU A 29 -3.13 -11.18 7.88
C LEU A 29 -4.30 -11.17 6.89
N ARG A 30 -5.46 -10.63 7.27
CA ARG A 30 -6.62 -10.56 6.37
C ARG A 30 -6.37 -9.55 5.25
N PRO A 31 -6.63 -9.95 3.99
CA PRO A 31 -6.42 -9.07 2.85
C PRO A 31 -7.54 -8.01 2.72
N ILE A 32 -7.13 -6.81 2.36
CA ILE A 32 -7.99 -5.73 1.87
C ILE A 32 -7.48 -5.32 0.50
N GLY A 33 -8.30 -5.54 -0.53
CA GLY A 33 -7.88 -5.31 -1.90
C GLY A 33 -6.64 -6.13 -2.29
N GLY A 34 -6.55 -7.39 -1.83
CA GLY A 34 -5.45 -8.31 -2.14
C GLY A 34 -4.19 -8.19 -1.28
N ILE A 35 -4.07 -7.20 -0.41
CA ILE A 35 -2.90 -6.97 0.45
C ILE A 35 -3.31 -7.12 1.91
N SER A 36 -2.54 -7.89 2.69
CA SER A 36 -2.78 -8.05 4.13
C SER A 36 -2.79 -6.71 4.89
N LEU A 37 -3.53 -6.62 6.00
CA LEU A 37 -3.57 -5.38 6.80
C LEU A 37 -2.17 -4.97 7.24
N ILE A 38 -1.37 -5.90 7.71
CA ILE A 38 0.02 -5.60 8.11
C ILE A 38 0.86 -5.18 6.90
N GLY A 39 0.69 -5.84 5.75
CA GLY A 39 1.36 -5.48 4.50
C GLY A 39 1.02 -4.07 4.05
N ARG A 40 -0.26 -3.67 4.13
CA ARG A 40 -0.70 -2.29 3.83
C ARG A 40 -0.05 -1.26 4.74
N ALA A 41 -0.03 -1.51 6.05
CA ALA A 41 0.57 -0.62 7.03
C ALA A 41 2.09 -0.46 6.82
N VAL A 42 2.81 -1.57 6.56
CA VAL A 42 4.24 -1.54 6.25
C VAL A 42 4.51 -0.76 4.96
N ARG A 43 3.73 -0.99 3.90
CA ARG A 43 3.87 -0.27 2.62
C ARG A 43 3.61 1.23 2.78
N ALA A 44 2.58 1.62 3.52
CA ALA A 44 2.30 3.02 3.81
C ALA A 44 3.47 3.68 4.55
N ALA A 45 4.02 3.02 5.57
CA ALA A 45 5.17 3.53 6.32
C ALA A 45 6.43 3.67 5.45
N ARG A 46 6.70 2.68 4.58
CA ARG A 46 7.84 2.72 3.64
C ARG A 46 7.69 3.75 2.52
N ALA A 47 6.46 4.10 2.18
CA ALA A 47 6.17 5.14 1.18
C ALA A 47 6.33 6.57 1.74
N ALA A 48 6.52 6.74 3.06
CA ALA A 48 6.79 8.02 3.68
C ALA A 48 8.29 8.34 3.63
N PRO A 49 8.74 9.37 2.87
CA PRO A 49 10.16 9.68 2.66
C PRO A 49 10.94 9.98 3.93
N SER A 50 10.29 10.54 4.95
CA SER A 50 10.93 10.85 6.25
C SER A 50 11.16 9.62 7.12
N VAL A 51 10.53 8.47 6.82
CA VAL A 51 10.67 7.22 7.58
C VAL A 51 11.89 6.46 7.10
N ALA A 52 12.93 6.38 7.93
CA ALA A 52 14.17 5.67 7.61
C ALA A 52 14.01 4.16 7.68
N GLU A 53 13.29 3.64 8.71
CA GLU A 53 13.10 2.21 8.92
C GLU A 53 11.70 1.92 9.50
N VAL A 54 11.18 0.73 9.16
CA VAL A 54 9.88 0.25 9.63
C VAL A 54 10.07 -1.00 10.48
N TYR A 55 9.51 -0.99 11.68
CA TYR A 55 9.55 -2.10 12.63
C TYR A 55 8.14 -2.62 12.88
N VAL A 56 8.00 -3.93 12.90
CA VAL A 56 6.77 -4.61 13.31
C VAL A 56 7.04 -5.39 14.57
N SER A 57 6.35 -5.05 15.65
CA SER A 57 6.42 -5.76 16.91
C SER A 57 5.30 -6.80 16.97
N THR A 58 5.68 -8.08 17.01
CA THR A 58 4.72 -9.20 16.96
C THR A 58 5.23 -10.41 17.74
N ASP A 59 4.28 -11.19 18.25
CA ASP A 59 4.45 -12.51 18.87
C ASP A 59 4.15 -13.67 17.91
N ASP A 60 3.72 -13.35 16.67
CA ASP A 60 3.22 -14.31 15.68
C ASP A 60 4.19 -14.47 14.50
N ALA A 61 4.60 -15.72 14.25
CA ALA A 61 5.57 -16.05 13.20
C ALA A 61 5.05 -15.76 11.78
N ALA A 62 3.73 -15.91 11.53
CA ALA A 62 3.15 -15.66 10.23
C ALA A 62 3.08 -14.14 9.97
N ILE A 63 2.71 -13.32 10.96
CA ILE A 63 2.77 -11.86 10.88
C ILE A 63 4.21 -11.39 10.66
N ALA A 64 5.18 -11.98 11.36
CA ALA A 64 6.60 -11.66 11.19
C ALA A 64 7.08 -11.98 9.76
N ALA A 65 6.71 -13.13 9.21
CA ALA A 65 7.05 -13.52 7.84
C ALA A 65 6.45 -12.55 6.81
N GLU A 66 5.16 -12.27 6.92
CA GLU A 66 4.44 -11.32 6.05
C GLU A 66 5.05 -9.92 6.11
N SER A 67 5.38 -9.44 7.31
CA SER A 67 6.00 -8.12 7.51
C SER A 67 7.37 -8.02 6.84
N ARG A 68 8.20 -9.07 6.91
CA ARG A 68 9.50 -9.12 6.23
C ARG A 68 9.35 -9.09 4.71
N LEU A 69 8.34 -9.75 4.15
CA LEU A 69 8.05 -9.70 2.71
C LEU A 69 7.80 -8.27 2.22
N HIS A 70 7.16 -7.44 3.06
CA HIS A 70 6.93 -6.03 2.77
C HIS A 70 8.08 -5.10 3.19
N GLY A 71 9.19 -5.66 3.72
CA GLY A 71 10.41 -4.94 4.02
C GLY A 71 10.48 -4.30 5.40
N ALA A 72 9.73 -4.81 6.38
CA ALA A 72 9.87 -4.40 7.78
C ALA A 72 10.92 -5.24 8.53
N ARG A 73 11.55 -4.63 9.52
CA ARG A 73 12.30 -5.32 10.58
C ARG A 73 11.34 -5.83 11.65
N ILE A 74 11.70 -6.92 12.31
CA ILE A 74 10.84 -7.52 13.34
C ILE A 74 11.44 -7.27 14.72
N VAL A 75 10.56 -6.85 15.62
CA VAL A 75 10.79 -6.84 17.04
C VAL A 75 9.99 -7.98 17.66
N ASP A 76 10.68 -8.98 18.19
CA ASP A 76 10.03 -10.10 18.86
C ASP A 76 9.35 -9.61 20.15
N ARG A 77 8.01 -9.70 20.18
CA ARG A 77 7.22 -9.21 21.30
C ARG A 77 7.05 -10.31 22.34
N PRO A 78 7.45 -10.07 23.60
CA PRO A 78 7.15 -10.99 24.70
C PRO A 78 5.64 -11.24 24.88
N ALA A 79 5.27 -12.46 25.28
CA ALA A 79 3.87 -12.85 25.43
C ALA A 79 3.09 -11.94 26.40
N GLU A 80 3.75 -11.45 27.45
CA GLU A 80 3.19 -10.54 28.44
C GLU A 80 2.79 -9.17 27.85
N LEU A 81 3.41 -8.78 26.73
CA LEU A 81 3.09 -7.55 25.98
C LEU A 81 2.16 -7.80 24.80
N ALA A 82 1.77 -9.05 24.55
CA ALA A 82 0.87 -9.44 23.48
C ALA A 82 -0.53 -9.83 23.99
N ASP A 83 -0.75 -9.80 25.30
CA ASP A 83 -2.05 -10.11 25.89
C ASP A 83 -3.07 -8.97 25.70
N ASP A 84 -4.32 -9.21 26.14
CA ASP A 84 -5.44 -8.27 25.97
C ASP A 84 -5.38 -7.08 26.92
N THR A 85 -4.57 -7.15 27.98
CA THR A 85 -4.45 -6.15 29.03
C THR A 85 -3.22 -5.25 28.85
N ALA A 86 -2.29 -5.66 27.99
CA ALA A 86 -1.09 -4.90 27.70
C ALA A 86 -1.44 -3.60 26.94
N SER A 87 -0.93 -2.48 27.44
CA SER A 87 -1.09 -1.19 26.74
C SER A 87 -0.25 -1.13 25.46
N SER A 88 -0.71 -0.34 24.49
CA SER A 88 0.07 -0.09 23.29
C SER A 88 1.41 0.60 23.61
N GLU A 89 1.39 1.49 24.59
CA GLU A 89 2.59 2.20 25.07
C GLU A 89 3.68 1.24 25.56
N ALA A 90 3.31 0.20 26.30
CA ALA A 90 4.26 -0.82 26.76
C ALA A 90 4.92 -1.56 25.57
N GLY A 91 4.13 -1.89 24.55
CA GLY A 91 4.63 -2.51 23.32
C GLY A 91 5.57 -1.58 22.53
N TRP A 92 5.28 -0.30 22.46
CA TRP A 92 6.14 0.69 21.79
C TRP A 92 7.41 0.96 22.58
N LEU A 93 7.34 1.09 23.92
CA LEU A 93 8.53 1.25 24.78
C LEU A 93 9.46 0.05 24.69
N HIS A 94 8.92 -1.16 24.66
CA HIS A 94 9.71 -2.37 24.44
C HIS A 94 10.44 -2.33 23.08
N SER A 95 9.74 -1.90 22.02
CA SER A 95 10.32 -1.79 20.67
C SER A 95 11.42 -0.74 20.61
N LEU A 96 11.28 0.37 21.35
CA LEU A 96 12.22 1.50 21.34
C LEU A 96 13.65 1.08 21.71
N GLY A 97 13.81 0.16 22.64
CA GLY A 97 15.13 -0.34 23.05
C GLY A 97 15.91 -0.97 21.90
N GLN A 98 15.27 -1.81 21.09
CA GLN A 98 15.88 -2.41 19.89
C GLN A 98 16.10 -1.39 18.79
N ILE A 99 15.12 -0.50 18.56
CA ILE A 99 15.20 0.53 17.53
C ILE A 99 16.38 1.47 17.77
N ARG A 100 16.62 1.88 19.02
CA ARG A 100 17.78 2.72 19.36
C ARG A 100 19.12 2.03 19.13
N ALA A 101 19.18 0.71 19.31
CA ALA A 101 20.40 -0.06 18.99
C ALA A 101 20.68 -0.07 17.48
N ASP A 102 19.63 -0.18 16.66
CA ASP A 102 19.73 -0.20 15.21
C ASP A 102 19.91 1.21 14.61
N LEU A 103 19.30 2.21 15.22
CA LEU A 103 19.28 3.62 14.79
C LEU A 103 19.70 4.54 15.94
N PRO A 104 21.00 4.72 16.21
CA PRO A 104 21.49 5.55 17.32
C PRO A 104 21.07 7.02 17.25
N GLY A 105 20.79 7.54 16.04
CA GLY A 105 20.31 8.92 15.80
C GLY A 105 18.80 9.09 15.86
N LEU A 106 18.04 8.09 16.35
CA LEU A 106 16.58 8.17 16.43
C LEU A 106 16.10 9.37 17.24
N SER A 107 15.31 10.22 16.59
CA SER A 107 14.73 11.44 17.17
C SER A 107 13.21 11.45 17.17
N GLN A 108 12.58 10.78 16.19
CA GLN A 108 11.12 10.74 16.08
C GLN A 108 10.63 9.30 15.85
N LEU A 109 9.43 9.03 16.38
CA LEU A 109 8.72 7.77 16.16
C LEU A 109 7.36 8.04 15.51
N VAL A 110 6.99 7.17 14.59
CA VAL A 110 5.64 7.06 14.03
C VAL A 110 5.03 5.78 14.57
N PHE A 111 3.91 5.85 15.25
CA PHE A 111 3.11 4.71 15.64
C PHE A 111 1.94 4.57 14.67
N LEU A 112 1.93 3.46 13.95
CA LEU A 112 0.94 3.19 12.92
C LEU A 112 0.08 1.99 13.32
N GLN A 113 -1.24 2.10 13.17
CA GLN A 113 -2.16 1.02 13.46
C GLN A 113 -2.54 0.24 12.21
N CYS A 114 -2.39 -1.10 12.24
CA CYS A 114 -2.79 -1.98 11.12
C CYS A 114 -4.29 -1.92 10.83
N THR A 115 -5.11 -1.60 11.83
CA THR A 115 -6.57 -1.60 11.74
C THR A 115 -7.13 -0.50 10.84
N SER A 116 -6.30 0.47 10.44
CA SER A 116 -6.65 1.59 9.55
C SER A 116 -6.08 1.37 8.14
N PRO A 117 -6.77 0.60 7.27
CA PRO A 117 -6.19 0.04 6.03
C PRO A 117 -5.96 1.07 4.92
N PHE A 118 -6.51 2.28 5.04
CA PHE A 118 -6.43 3.33 4.01
C PHE A 118 -5.40 4.41 4.30
N THR A 119 -4.62 4.27 5.37
CA THR A 119 -3.50 5.16 5.69
C THR A 119 -2.46 5.13 4.58
N THR A 120 -1.96 6.31 4.19
CA THR A 120 -0.95 6.49 3.14
C THR A 120 0.36 7.06 3.69
N GLY A 121 1.44 6.97 2.90
CA GLY A 121 2.70 7.63 3.24
C GLY A 121 2.56 9.16 3.33
N ALA A 122 1.70 9.75 2.51
CA ALA A 122 1.41 11.18 2.55
C ALA A 122 0.73 11.62 3.86
N ASP A 123 -0.17 10.80 4.42
CA ASP A 123 -0.78 11.07 5.73
C ASP A 123 0.28 11.06 6.84
N ILE A 124 1.23 10.12 6.78
CA ILE A 124 2.35 10.03 7.74
C ILE A 124 3.21 11.28 7.64
N GLU A 125 3.60 11.70 6.43
CA GLU A 125 4.37 12.94 6.22
C GLU A 125 3.62 14.17 6.73
N SER A 126 2.31 14.23 6.52
CA SER A 126 1.48 15.33 7.03
C SER A 126 1.49 15.41 8.55
N CYS A 127 1.42 14.26 9.26
CA CYS A 127 1.52 14.24 10.72
C CYS A 127 2.92 14.65 11.22
N LEU A 128 3.99 14.20 10.56
CA LEU A 128 5.36 14.62 10.88
C LEU A 128 5.56 16.13 10.62
N SER A 129 4.99 16.65 9.53
CA SER A 129 5.03 18.09 9.23
C SER A 129 4.24 18.91 10.25
N ALA A 130 3.01 18.48 10.60
CA ALA A 130 2.21 19.16 11.61
C ALA A 130 2.94 19.25 12.96
N MET A 131 3.65 18.19 13.36
CA MET A 131 4.46 18.17 14.58
C MET A 131 5.60 19.22 14.50
N ARG A 132 6.32 19.28 13.38
CA ARG A 132 7.41 20.24 13.16
C ARG A 132 6.91 21.69 13.11
N ASP A 133 5.89 21.94 12.27
CA ASP A 133 5.41 23.30 11.96
C ASP A 133 4.77 23.97 13.19
N GLN A 134 4.13 23.18 14.05
CA GLN A 134 3.52 23.66 15.29
C GLN A 134 4.47 23.61 16.48
N HIS A 135 5.72 23.18 16.30
CA HIS A 135 6.68 22.97 17.40
C HIS A 135 6.05 22.14 18.52
N ALA A 136 5.47 20.99 18.16
CA ALA A 136 4.79 20.10 19.08
C ALA A 136 5.66 18.88 19.43
N ASP A 137 5.43 18.33 20.63
CA ASP A 137 6.13 17.12 21.10
C ASP A 137 5.53 15.84 20.50
N CYS A 138 4.28 15.92 20.10
CA CYS A 138 3.58 14.82 19.42
C CYS A 138 2.49 15.37 18.48
N ALA A 139 2.07 14.52 17.52
CA ALA A 139 0.91 14.79 16.69
C ALA A 139 0.08 13.51 16.50
N LEU A 140 -1.19 13.68 16.16
CA LEU A 140 -2.07 12.57 15.82
C LEU A 140 -2.93 12.91 14.60
N SER A 141 -3.28 11.86 13.85
CA SER A 141 -4.24 11.97 12.77
C SER A 141 -5.66 12.10 13.31
N VAL A 142 -6.39 13.08 12.78
CA VAL A 142 -7.75 13.42 13.21
C VAL A 142 -8.66 13.61 12.01
N ILE A 143 -9.96 13.54 12.27
CA ILE A 143 -11.02 13.76 11.30
C ILE A 143 -11.94 14.83 11.83
N GLU A 144 -12.29 15.79 10.98
CA GLU A 144 -13.28 16.79 11.33
C GLU A 144 -14.63 16.13 11.67
N ASP A 145 -15.14 16.39 12.85
CA ASP A 145 -16.36 15.75 13.35
C ASP A 145 -17.34 16.82 13.87
N HIS A 146 -18.55 16.76 13.35
CA HIS A 146 -19.65 17.65 13.73
C HIS A 146 -20.75 16.89 14.49
N SER A 147 -20.43 15.72 15.04
CA SER A 147 -21.38 14.90 15.79
C SER A 147 -21.79 15.57 17.09
N PHE A 148 -23.07 15.49 17.42
CA PHE A 148 -23.60 15.86 18.72
C PHE A 148 -23.51 14.63 19.64
N LEU A 149 -22.66 14.71 20.66
CA LEU A 149 -22.43 13.61 21.59
C LEU A 149 -23.33 13.75 22.82
N TRP A 150 -23.84 12.61 23.29
CA TRP A 150 -24.71 12.49 24.44
C TRP A 150 -24.16 11.48 25.44
N ARG A 151 -24.43 11.68 26.70
CA ARG A 151 -24.19 10.70 27.75
C ARG A 151 -25.45 10.51 28.60
N PRO A 152 -25.68 9.34 29.20
CA PRO A 152 -26.70 9.19 30.22
C PRO A 152 -26.29 9.92 31.50
N ASP A 153 -27.23 10.57 32.17
CA ASP A 153 -27.10 11.07 33.52
C ASP A 153 -27.47 10.00 34.54
N THR A 154 -27.37 10.31 35.82
CA THR A 154 -27.64 9.39 36.93
C THR A 154 -29.09 8.87 37.00
N ASP A 155 -30.03 9.63 36.48
CA ASP A 155 -31.47 9.27 36.36
C ASP A 155 -31.82 8.60 35.03
N GLY A 156 -30.83 8.39 34.13
CA GLY A 156 -31.00 7.81 32.81
C GLY A 156 -31.42 8.79 31.72
N SER A 157 -31.59 10.09 32.04
CA SER A 157 -31.83 11.11 31.04
C SER A 157 -30.58 11.38 30.16
N GLY A 158 -30.77 11.87 28.94
CA GLY A 158 -29.69 12.21 28.04
C GLY A 158 -29.20 13.66 28.32
N VAL A 159 -27.88 13.83 28.46
CA VAL A 159 -27.20 15.14 28.59
C VAL A 159 -26.19 15.31 27.46
N GLY A 160 -26.20 16.49 26.81
CA GLY A 160 -25.23 16.86 25.78
C GLY A 160 -23.81 16.90 26.33
N ILE A 161 -22.82 16.35 25.57
CA ILE A 161 -21.39 16.39 25.94
C ILE A 161 -20.73 17.64 25.35
N ASN A 162 -20.97 17.92 24.09
CA ASN A 162 -20.32 18.97 23.30
C ASN A 162 -21.30 20.01 22.76
N HIS A 163 -22.51 20.04 23.28
CA HIS A 163 -23.55 21.01 22.93
C HIS A 163 -24.50 21.23 24.11
N ASP A 164 -25.21 22.34 24.09
CA ASP A 164 -26.31 22.64 25.03
C ASP A 164 -27.63 22.11 24.43
N GLU A 165 -28.19 21.04 25.02
CA GLU A 165 -29.41 20.41 24.58
C GLU A 165 -30.66 21.26 24.80
N THR A 166 -30.56 22.30 25.63
CA THR A 166 -31.67 23.23 25.91
C THR A 166 -31.68 24.42 24.95
N ALA A 167 -30.57 24.67 24.25
CA ALA A 167 -30.47 25.76 23.28
C ALA A 167 -30.97 25.35 21.88
N PRO A 168 -31.37 26.30 21.03
CA PRO A 168 -31.65 26.02 19.63
C PRO A 168 -30.45 25.38 18.94
N ARG A 169 -30.72 24.26 18.23
CA ARG A 169 -29.65 23.50 17.55
C ARG A 169 -28.97 24.35 16.49
N GLN A 170 -27.67 24.52 16.63
CA GLN A 170 -26.83 25.25 15.69
C GLN A 170 -26.69 24.45 14.39
N ARG A 171 -26.54 25.13 13.26
CA ARG A 171 -26.22 24.49 11.97
C ARG A 171 -24.75 24.06 11.97
N ARG A 172 -24.46 23.02 11.22
CA ARG A 172 -23.11 22.43 11.11
C ARG A 172 -22.02 23.46 10.78
N GLN A 173 -22.32 24.36 9.85
CA GLN A 173 -21.38 25.41 9.44
C GLN A 173 -21.16 26.51 10.46
N ASP A 174 -21.98 26.60 11.50
CA ASP A 174 -21.88 27.62 12.55
C ASP A 174 -21.19 27.08 13.83
N LEU A 175 -20.89 25.76 13.82
CA LEU A 175 -20.16 25.14 14.94
C LEU A 175 -18.66 25.42 14.85
N PRO A 176 -17.96 25.58 15.98
CA PRO A 176 -16.51 25.62 15.97
C PRO A 176 -15.95 24.29 15.46
N PRO A 177 -14.78 24.30 14.78
CA PRO A 177 -14.14 23.08 14.33
C PRO A 177 -13.90 22.12 15.50
N ALA A 178 -14.38 20.91 15.37
CA ALA A 178 -14.15 19.82 16.32
C ALA A 178 -13.53 18.64 15.57
N PHE A 179 -12.68 17.89 16.23
CA PHE A 179 -11.94 16.78 15.62
C PHE A 179 -12.11 15.54 16.47
N ARG A 180 -12.27 14.41 15.78
CA ARG A 180 -12.22 13.07 16.35
C ARG A 180 -10.89 12.41 15.99
N GLU A 181 -10.27 11.74 16.94
CA GLU A 181 -9.11 10.90 16.72
C GLU A 181 -9.40 9.82 15.68
N SER A 182 -8.52 9.65 14.69
CA SER A 182 -8.72 8.63 13.65
C SER A 182 -8.21 7.26 14.05
N GLY A 183 -7.38 7.18 15.11
CA GLY A 183 -6.75 5.94 15.55
C GLY A 183 -5.60 5.45 14.65
N ALA A 184 -5.34 6.09 13.52
CA ALA A 184 -4.43 5.57 12.51
C ALA A 184 -2.96 5.88 12.74
N ILE A 185 -2.62 7.15 13.02
CA ILE A 185 -1.23 7.65 13.07
C ILE A 185 -1.02 8.49 14.32
N TYR A 186 0.08 8.21 15.01
CA TYR A 186 0.63 9.06 16.07
C TYR A 186 2.10 9.29 15.79
N THR A 187 2.57 10.51 15.91
CA THR A 187 3.99 10.85 15.80
C THR A 187 4.45 11.48 17.10
N VAL A 188 5.64 11.12 17.56
CA VAL A 188 6.16 11.60 18.85
C VAL A 188 7.65 11.90 18.76
N ASP A 189 8.10 12.87 19.57
CA ASP A 189 9.52 12.98 19.92
C ASP A 189 9.93 11.74 20.73
N ALA A 190 10.98 11.04 20.31
CA ALA A 190 11.38 9.77 20.90
C ALA A 190 11.85 9.92 22.35
N ALA A 191 12.52 11.03 22.69
CA ALA A 191 13.00 11.28 24.03
C ALA A 191 11.85 11.70 24.96
N ALA A 192 10.90 12.49 24.46
CA ALA A 192 9.71 12.87 25.22
C ALA A 192 8.82 11.65 25.52
N PHE A 193 8.62 10.78 24.53
CA PHE A 193 7.89 9.53 24.71
C PHE A 193 8.55 8.61 25.73
N GLU A 194 9.85 8.40 25.64
CA GLU A 194 10.60 7.55 26.57
C GLU A 194 10.51 8.09 28.03
N ARG A 195 10.57 9.40 28.20
CA ARG A 195 10.47 10.05 29.50
C ARG A 195 9.07 9.95 30.12
N THR A 196 8.02 10.09 29.32
CA THR A 196 6.63 10.17 29.80
C THR A 196 5.91 8.84 29.78
N GLY A 197 6.31 7.93 28.91
CA GLY A 197 5.65 6.63 28.68
C GLY A 197 4.26 6.73 28.04
N THR A 198 3.90 7.89 27.46
CA THR A 198 2.60 8.12 26.82
C THR A 198 2.75 8.76 25.46
N ARG A 199 1.87 8.40 24.51
CA ARG A 199 1.83 8.98 23.16
C ARG A 199 1.51 10.48 23.14
N PHE A 200 0.87 11.00 24.17
CA PHE A 200 0.62 12.42 24.37
C PHE A 200 1.65 13.00 25.31
N CYS A 201 2.89 13.10 24.84
CA CYS A 201 4.08 13.35 25.65
C CYS A 201 4.39 14.84 25.87
N GLY A 202 3.49 15.74 25.52
CA GLY A 202 3.66 17.20 25.67
C GLY A 202 2.64 17.97 24.83
N LYS A 203 3.09 19.00 24.10
CA LYS A 203 2.24 19.76 23.18
C LYS A 203 1.79 18.87 22.03
N VAL A 204 0.49 18.82 21.78
CA VAL A 204 -0.14 17.97 20.78
C VAL A 204 -0.52 18.78 19.55
N ALA A 205 -0.07 18.38 18.36
CA ALA A 205 -0.54 18.89 17.08
C ALA A 205 -1.63 17.99 16.49
N LEU A 206 -2.64 18.59 15.89
CA LEU A 206 -3.69 17.87 15.17
C LEU A 206 -3.37 17.85 13.68
N CYS A 207 -3.47 16.67 13.05
CA CYS A 207 -3.27 16.47 11.62
C CYS A 207 -4.57 15.96 10.98
N PRO A 208 -5.40 16.81 10.37
CA PRO A 208 -6.59 16.38 9.65
C PRO A 208 -6.21 15.51 8.45
N VAL A 209 -6.82 14.33 8.34
CA VAL A 209 -6.64 13.38 7.22
C VAL A 209 -7.94 13.21 6.45
N LEU A 210 -7.82 12.95 5.15
CA LEU A 210 -8.97 12.87 4.23
C LEU A 210 -9.37 11.43 3.88
N HIS A 211 -8.56 10.44 4.24
CA HIS A 211 -8.90 9.05 3.97
C HIS A 211 -10.11 8.58 4.80
N PRO A 212 -10.86 7.55 4.34
CA PRO A 212 -11.97 7.00 5.11
C PRO A 212 -11.52 6.57 6.50
N PRO A 213 -12.15 7.07 7.57
CA PRO A 213 -11.77 6.79 8.96
C PRO A 213 -12.40 5.48 9.45
N ILE A 214 -12.00 4.38 8.83
CA ILE A 214 -12.55 3.06 9.16
C ILE A 214 -11.47 2.27 9.86
N GLU A 215 -11.77 1.83 11.07
CA GLU A 215 -11.00 0.83 11.80
C GLU A 215 -11.67 -0.54 11.65
N ILE A 216 -10.87 -1.57 11.49
CA ILE A 216 -11.38 -2.93 11.34
C ILE A 216 -11.43 -3.59 12.70
N ASP A 217 -12.63 -3.71 13.27
CA ASP A 217 -12.90 -4.41 14.53
C ASP A 217 -13.87 -5.57 14.37
N SER A 218 -14.61 -5.61 13.27
CA SER A 218 -15.58 -6.65 12.97
C SER A 218 -15.40 -7.21 11.55
N VAL A 219 -16.05 -8.35 11.29
CA VAL A 219 -16.12 -8.94 9.94
C VAL A 219 -16.85 -8.02 8.96
N HIS A 220 -17.79 -7.21 9.46
CA HIS A 220 -18.52 -6.23 8.63
C HIS A 220 -17.60 -5.09 8.18
N ASP A 221 -16.72 -4.60 9.06
CA ASP A 221 -15.72 -3.57 8.69
C ASP A 221 -14.76 -4.12 7.64
N LEU A 222 -14.35 -5.39 7.79
CA LEU A 222 -13.50 -6.07 6.82
C LEU A 222 -14.16 -6.13 5.43
N ALA A 223 -15.46 -6.50 5.38
CA ALA A 223 -16.22 -6.55 4.15
C ALA A 223 -16.39 -5.16 3.53
N LEU A 224 -16.70 -4.14 4.35
CA LEU A 224 -16.82 -2.75 3.90
C LEU A 224 -15.50 -2.22 3.35
N CYS A 225 -14.38 -2.46 4.05
CA CYS A 225 -13.06 -2.05 3.59
C CYS A 225 -12.67 -2.72 2.26
N ASN A 226 -12.98 -4.01 2.08
CA ASN A 226 -12.77 -4.67 0.79
C ASN A 226 -13.61 -4.05 -0.32
N HIS A 227 -14.87 -3.72 -0.04
CA HIS A 227 -15.73 -3.06 -1.02
C HIS A 227 -15.20 -1.66 -1.39
N ILE A 228 -14.77 -0.88 -0.41
CA ILE A 228 -14.14 0.43 -0.65
C ILE A 228 -12.86 0.27 -1.46
N ALA A 229 -11.99 -0.68 -1.10
CA ALA A 229 -10.75 -0.93 -1.84
C ALA A 229 -11.02 -1.30 -3.30
N GLN A 230 -12.03 -2.13 -3.55
CA GLN A 230 -12.47 -2.49 -4.92
C GLN A 230 -13.06 -1.28 -5.67
N ALA A 231 -13.91 -0.50 -5.02
CA ALA A 231 -14.48 0.71 -5.61
C ALA A 231 -13.40 1.76 -5.88
N THR A 232 -12.44 1.91 -4.97
CA THR A 232 -11.29 2.82 -5.15
C THR A 232 -10.36 2.34 -6.25
N ALA A 233 -10.09 1.04 -6.35
CA ALA A 233 -9.35 0.48 -7.47
C ALA A 233 -10.08 0.67 -8.82
N SER A 234 -11.41 0.68 -8.80
CA SER A 234 -12.23 0.93 -10.00
C SER A 234 -12.37 2.42 -10.35
N SER A 235 -12.33 3.32 -9.35
CA SER A 235 -12.51 4.78 -9.53
C SER A 235 -11.21 5.58 -9.47
N MET A 236 -10.17 5.06 -8.84
CA MET A 236 -8.81 5.57 -8.79
C MET A 236 -7.86 4.46 -9.29
N SER A 237 -7.75 4.30 -10.58
CA SER A 237 -6.44 4.12 -11.14
C SER A 237 -5.67 5.40 -10.76
N LEU A 238 -5.09 5.47 -9.55
CA LEU A 238 -3.95 6.34 -9.32
C LEU A 238 -2.90 5.82 -10.27
N LEU A 239 -2.92 6.44 -11.44
CA LEU A 239 -1.93 6.18 -12.46
C LEU A 239 -0.59 6.51 -11.81
N PRO A 240 0.37 5.59 -11.80
CA PRO A 240 1.65 5.85 -11.18
C PRO A 240 2.23 7.17 -11.71
N GLU A 241 2.74 8.00 -10.82
CA GLU A 241 3.29 9.33 -11.18
C GLU A 241 4.36 9.25 -12.27
N HIS A 242 5.06 8.10 -12.36
CA HIS A 242 6.14 7.84 -13.32
C HIS A 242 5.69 7.25 -14.66
N LEU A 243 4.39 7.12 -14.94
CA LEU A 243 3.91 6.61 -16.24
C LEU A 243 4.47 7.38 -17.45
N SER A 244 4.71 8.67 -17.30
CA SER A 244 5.29 9.51 -18.35
C SER A 244 6.75 9.16 -18.68
N GLU A 245 7.47 8.47 -17.78
CA GLU A 245 8.87 8.07 -17.96
C GLU A 245 9.01 6.72 -18.66
N ILE A 246 7.96 5.90 -18.69
CA ILE A 246 7.96 4.57 -19.29
C ILE A 246 8.18 4.64 -20.78
N ARG A 247 9.11 3.81 -21.27
CA ARG A 247 9.48 3.65 -22.67
C ARG A 247 9.41 2.20 -23.17
N ALA A 248 9.42 1.23 -22.24
CA ALA A 248 9.29 -0.17 -22.54
C ALA A 248 8.14 -0.79 -21.72
N VAL A 249 7.35 -1.65 -22.35
CA VAL A 249 6.29 -2.44 -21.70
C VAL A 249 6.55 -3.90 -22.01
N VAL A 250 6.90 -4.67 -20.99
CA VAL A 250 7.14 -6.10 -21.09
C VAL A 250 6.08 -6.84 -20.29
N MET A 251 5.49 -7.86 -20.89
CA MET A 251 4.35 -8.59 -20.36
C MET A 251 4.66 -10.08 -20.31
N ASP A 252 4.35 -10.76 -19.20
CA ASP A 252 4.22 -12.21 -19.21
C ASP A 252 3.04 -12.62 -20.08
N PHE A 253 2.90 -13.91 -20.35
CA PHE A 253 1.85 -14.43 -21.22
C PHE A 253 0.72 -15.07 -20.43
N ASP A 254 1.01 -16.14 -19.69
CA ASP A 254 -0.01 -16.88 -18.94
C ASP A 254 -0.44 -16.09 -17.70
N GLY A 255 -1.74 -15.94 -17.50
CA GLY A 255 -2.30 -15.10 -16.45
C GLY A 255 -2.19 -13.58 -16.67
N VAL A 256 -1.60 -13.12 -17.80
CA VAL A 256 -1.56 -11.72 -18.23
C VAL A 256 -2.31 -11.53 -19.53
N HIS A 257 -1.89 -12.21 -20.60
CA HIS A 257 -2.61 -12.26 -21.87
C HIS A 257 -3.78 -13.25 -21.85
N THR A 258 -3.69 -14.27 -20.99
CA THR A 258 -4.68 -15.35 -20.83
C THR A 258 -5.33 -15.28 -19.44
N ASP A 259 -6.36 -16.09 -19.24
CA ASP A 259 -7.04 -16.29 -17.95
C ASP A 259 -6.34 -17.31 -17.05
N ASN A 260 -5.07 -17.61 -17.32
CA ASN A 260 -4.24 -18.59 -16.60
C ASN A 260 -4.78 -20.04 -16.65
N LEU A 261 -5.72 -20.30 -17.55
CA LEU A 261 -6.30 -21.63 -17.75
C LEU A 261 -5.87 -22.20 -19.11
N VAL A 262 -5.52 -23.47 -19.10
CA VAL A 262 -5.23 -24.25 -20.31
C VAL A 262 -6.29 -25.34 -20.50
N THR A 263 -6.77 -25.50 -21.71
CA THR A 263 -7.61 -26.63 -22.08
C THR A 263 -6.76 -27.66 -22.83
N THR A 264 -6.66 -28.87 -22.30
CA THR A 264 -5.92 -29.96 -22.93
C THR A 264 -6.92 -31.00 -23.44
N ASP A 265 -6.86 -31.35 -24.72
CA ASP A 265 -7.70 -32.39 -25.31
C ASP A 265 -7.11 -33.81 -25.11
N GLN A 266 -7.86 -34.82 -25.52
CA GLN A 266 -7.43 -36.21 -25.38
C GLN A 266 -6.17 -36.59 -26.18
N ASN A 267 -5.72 -35.74 -27.10
CA ASN A 267 -4.51 -35.94 -27.91
C ASN A 267 -3.33 -35.14 -27.32
N GLY A 268 -3.53 -34.47 -26.17
CA GLY A 268 -2.52 -33.65 -25.54
C GLY A 268 -2.36 -32.26 -26.19
N ILE A 269 -3.31 -31.85 -27.06
CA ILE A 269 -3.26 -30.54 -27.68
C ILE A 269 -3.79 -29.49 -26.66
N GLU A 270 -2.97 -28.53 -26.40
CA GLU A 270 -3.29 -27.42 -25.49
C GLU A 270 -3.82 -26.20 -26.23
N SER A 271 -4.80 -25.54 -25.64
CA SER A 271 -5.32 -24.27 -26.10
C SER A 271 -5.59 -23.29 -24.94
N VAL A 272 -5.39 -22.01 -25.19
CA VAL A 272 -5.63 -20.91 -24.24
C VAL A 272 -6.58 -19.88 -24.84
N ARG A 273 -7.22 -19.10 -23.99
CA ARG A 273 -8.07 -18.00 -24.42
C ARG A 273 -7.37 -16.66 -24.18
N THR A 274 -7.51 -15.74 -25.13
CA THR A 274 -7.00 -14.38 -25.02
C THR A 274 -8.08 -13.35 -25.34
N SER A 275 -8.04 -12.20 -24.69
CA SER A 275 -9.01 -11.11 -24.89
C SER A 275 -8.77 -10.37 -26.22
N ARG A 276 -9.86 -10.12 -26.97
CA ARG A 276 -9.82 -9.23 -28.14
C ARG A 276 -9.67 -7.75 -27.71
N GLY A 277 -10.27 -7.39 -26.56
CA GLY A 277 -10.16 -6.04 -25.99
C GLY A 277 -8.72 -5.70 -25.62
N ASP A 278 -8.00 -6.62 -24.95
CA ASP A 278 -6.58 -6.47 -24.64
C ASP A 278 -5.74 -6.35 -25.90
N GLY A 279 -6.00 -7.17 -26.91
CA GLY A 279 -5.32 -7.09 -28.19
C GLY A 279 -5.54 -5.74 -28.90
N MET A 280 -6.72 -5.15 -28.77
CA MET A 280 -6.98 -3.81 -29.31
C MET A 280 -6.18 -2.75 -28.56
N GLY A 281 -6.13 -2.79 -27.24
CA GLY A 281 -5.32 -1.86 -26.42
C GLY A 281 -3.84 -1.90 -26.83
N LEU A 282 -3.27 -3.09 -26.91
CA LEU A 282 -1.87 -3.27 -27.34
C LEU A 282 -1.61 -2.81 -28.78
N SER A 283 -2.58 -3.00 -29.67
CA SER A 283 -2.47 -2.49 -31.04
C SER A 283 -2.43 -0.97 -31.09
N LEU A 284 -3.20 -0.28 -30.24
CA LEU A 284 -3.18 1.17 -30.12
C LEU A 284 -1.85 1.66 -29.55
N LEU A 285 -1.29 1.01 -28.52
CA LEU A 285 0.05 1.34 -28.00
C LEU A 285 1.12 1.18 -29.07
N ARG A 286 1.09 0.09 -29.82
CA ARG A 286 2.02 -0.15 -30.93
C ARG A 286 1.92 0.93 -32.01
N GLN A 287 0.70 1.32 -32.40
CA GLN A 287 0.45 2.37 -33.41
C GLN A 287 0.95 3.76 -32.93
N ALA A 288 0.87 4.02 -31.63
CA ALA A 288 1.39 5.25 -31.04
C ALA A 288 2.93 5.37 -31.15
N GLY A 289 3.65 4.28 -31.34
CA GLY A 289 5.09 4.24 -31.63
C GLY A 289 6.00 4.78 -30.52
N ARG A 290 5.51 4.86 -29.27
CA ARG A 290 6.20 5.50 -28.14
C ARG A 290 6.85 4.51 -27.20
N TRP A 291 6.43 3.24 -27.24
CA TRP A 291 6.86 2.19 -26.34
C TRP A 291 7.41 1.00 -27.12
N HIS A 292 8.46 0.43 -26.61
CA HIS A 292 8.91 -0.91 -27.01
C HIS A 292 8.06 -1.95 -26.30
N LEU A 293 7.33 -2.77 -27.06
CA LEU A 293 6.43 -3.77 -26.52
C LEU A 293 7.04 -5.16 -26.71
N MET A 294 7.05 -5.99 -25.65
CA MET A 294 7.52 -7.37 -25.71
C MET A 294 6.67 -8.30 -24.85
N ILE A 295 6.44 -9.52 -25.34
CA ILE A 295 5.96 -10.65 -24.55
C ILE A 295 7.18 -11.45 -24.10
N LEU A 296 7.30 -11.69 -22.78
CA LEU A 296 8.41 -12.44 -22.20
C LEU A 296 7.86 -13.59 -21.36
N SER A 297 7.86 -14.80 -21.92
CA SER A 297 7.20 -15.97 -21.33
C SER A 297 8.17 -17.12 -21.06
N LYS A 298 7.91 -17.84 -19.97
CA LYS A 298 8.54 -19.12 -19.67
C LYS A 298 7.91 -20.27 -20.49
N GLU A 299 6.71 -20.08 -21.00
CA GLU A 299 5.96 -21.07 -21.76
C GLU A 299 6.70 -21.47 -23.05
N ARG A 300 6.70 -22.76 -23.34
CA ARG A 300 7.31 -23.35 -24.53
C ARG A 300 6.32 -23.63 -25.66
N ASN A 301 5.02 -23.58 -25.35
CA ASN A 301 3.96 -23.82 -26.32
C ASN A 301 3.98 -22.71 -27.39
N PRO A 302 3.95 -23.10 -28.71
CA PRO A 302 3.99 -22.11 -29.80
C PRO A 302 2.79 -21.16 -29.85
N VAL A 303 1.78 -21.33 -29.02
CA VAL A 303 0.63 -20.42 -28.93
C VAL A 303 1.06 -18.98 -28.61
N VAL A 304 2.11 -18.84 -27.78
CA VAL A 304 2.70 -17.52 -27.42
C VAL A 304 3.19 -16.80 -28.68
N LEU A 305 3.95 -17.50 -29.54
CA LEU A 305 4.46 -16.97 -30.81
C LEU A 305 3.32 -16.55 -31.75
N ARG A 306 2.28 -17.40 -31.87
CA ARG A 306 1.12 -17.08 -32.73
C ARG A 306 0.36 -15.86 -32.27
N ARG A 307 0.27 -15.65 -30.95
CA ARG A 307 -0.36 -14.47 -30.39
C ARG A 307 0.48 -13.24 -30.64
N ALA A 308 1.78 -13.29 -30.41
CA ALA A 308 2.72 -12.21 -30.67
C ALA A 308 2.72 -11.77 -32.13
N ASP A 309 2.78 -12.73 -33.06
CA ASP A 309 2.69 -12.49 -34.51
C ASP A 309 1.41 -11.71 -34.86
N LYS A 310 0.26 -12.17 -34.36
CA LYS A 310 -1.03 -11.51 -34.59
C LYS A 310 -1.07 -10.08 -34.07
N LEU A 311 -0.38 -9.78 -32.98
CA LEU A 311 -0.32 -8.45 -32.38
C LEU A 311 0.78 -7.57 -33.01
N GLY A 312 1.73 -8.18 -33.72
CA GLY A 312 2.93 -7.51 -34.23
C GLY A 312 3.83 -7.00 -33.11
N ILE A 313 3.96 -7.79 -32.05
CA ILE A 313 4.76 -7.48 -30.84
C ILE A 313 5.92 -8.46 -30.77
N GLU A 314 7.09 -7.97 -30.36
CA GLU A 314 8.27 -8.79 -30.10
C GLU A 314 7.98 -9.84 -29.03
N VAL A 315 8.60 -11.03 -29.15
CA VAL A 315 8.39 -12.12 -28.21
C VAL A 315 9.67 -12.88 -27.92
N HIS A 316 9.94 -13.08 -26.63
CA HIS A 316 10.90 -14.06 -26.14
C HIS A 316 10.14 -15.11 -25.32
N HIS A 317 10.19 -16.34 -25.76
CA HIS A 317 9.51 -17.47 -25.09
C HIS A 317 10.51 -18.53 -24.67
N ALA A 318 10.09 -19.48 -23.83
CA ALA A 318 10.95 -20.51 -23.23
C ALA A 318 12.11 -19.89 -22.40
N ILE A 319 11.85 -18.76 -21.72
CA ILE A 319 12.83 -18.03 -20.94
C ILE A 319 12.68 -18.37 -19.46
N ASP A 320 13.67 -19.05 -18.89
CA ASP A 320 13.68 -19.39 -17.46
C ASP A 320 14.15 -18.23 -16.58
N ASP A 321 15.14 -17.44 -17.02
CA ASP A 321 15.66 -16.27 -16.33
C ASP A 321 15.23 -14.97 -17.05
N LYS A 322 14.12 -14.41 -16.60
CA LYS A 322 13.56 -13.18 -17.18
C LYS A 322 14.46 -11.96 -16.98
N VAL A 323 15.20 -11.90 -15.86
CA VAL A 323 16.11 -10.77 -15.58
C VAL A 323 17.32 -10.81 -16.50
N ALA A 324 17.90 -11.99 -16.71
CA ALA A 324 19.03 -12.17 -17.64
C ALA A 324 18.65 -11.84 -19.10
N ALA A 325 17.41 -12.10 -19.50
CA ALA A 325 16.91 -11.76 -20.82
C ALA A 325 16.64 -10.24 -20.98
N LEU A 326 16.11 -9.59 -19.94
CA LEU A 326 15.71 -8.17 -20.00
C LEU A 326 16.88 -7.19 -19.99
N GLY A 327 17.95 -7.48 -19.26
CA GLY A 327 19.09 -6.57 -19.15
C GLY A 327 19.71 -6.21 -20.53
N PRO A 328 20.14 -7.18 -21.35
CA PRO A 328 20.63 -6.92 -22.70
C PRO A 328 19.58 -6.27 -23.61
N TRP A 329 18.32 -6.73 -23.53
CA TRP A 329 17.25 -6.20 -24.35
C TRP A 329 16.99 -4.70 -24.12
N LEU A 330 17.03 -4.23 -22.88
CA LEU A 330 16.94 -2.81 -22.52
C LEU A 330 18.16 -2.04 -23.01
N ALA A 331 19.37 -2.58 -22.76
CA ALA A 331 20.63 -1.94 -23.14
C ALA A 331 20.73 -1.70 -24.67
N GLU A 332 20.32 -2.67 -25.50
CA GLU A 332 20.28 -2.54 -26.96
C GLU A 332 19.38 -1.37 -27.44
N ARG A 333 18.42 -0.95 -26.62
CA ARG A 333 17.47 0.15 -26.89
C ARG A 333 17.86 1.47 -26.22
N GLY A 334 18.99 1.48 -25.51
CA GLY A 334 19.44 2.65 -24.74
C GLY A 334 18.53 2.98 -23.56
N LEU A 335 17.82 1.97 -23.04
CA LEU A 335 16.91 2.07 -21.91
C LEU A 335 17.52 1.45 -20.65
N ASP A 336 17.07 1.95 -19.50
CA ASP A 336 17.36 1.34 -18.21
C ASP A 336 16.09 0.75 -17.56
N TRP A 337 16.27 0.05 -16.43
CA TRP A 337 15.18 -0.58 -15.68
C TRP A 337 14.12 0.41 -15.20
N LYS A 338 14.46 1.68 -14.96
CA LYS A 338 13.52 2.72 -14.50
C LYS A 338 12.48 3.07 -15.56
N GLN A 339 12.80 2.85 -16.81
CA GLN A 339 11.92 3.14 -17.94
C GLN A 339 11.06 1.93 -18.37
N LEU A 340 11.18 0.82 -17.63
CA LEU A 340 10.46 -0.41 -17.87
C LEU A 340 9.17 -0.48 -17.03
N LEU A 341 8.03 -0.68 -17.68
CA LEU A 341 6.82 -1.25 -17.09
C LEU A 341 6.84 -2.75 -17.32
N TYR A 342 6.89 -3.53 -16.25
CA TYR A 342 6.78 -4.98 -16.32
C TYR A 342 5.42 -5.44 -15.80
N VAL A 343 4.70 -6.26 -16.59
CA VAL A 343 3.41 -6.84 -16.19
C VAL A 343 3.57 -8.33 -15.99
N GLY A 344 3.44 -8.77 -14.74
CA GLY A 344 3.55 -10.18 -14.35
C GLY A 344 2.40 -10.61 -13.47
N ASN A 345 2.23 -11.91 -13.25
CA ASN A 345 1.13 -12.45 -12.43
C ASN A 345 1.55 -13.51 -11.42
N ASP A 346 2.72 -14.13 -11.56
CA ASP A 346 3.13 -15.24 -10.71
C ASP A 346 4.60 -15.12 -10.24
N ILE A 347 5.03 -15.99 -9.35
CA ILE A 347 6.31 -15.95 -8.63
C ILE A 347 7.52 -15.86 -9.57
N ASN A 348 7.44 -16.46 -10.76
CA ASN A 348 8.50 -16.39 -11.79
C ASN A 348 8.72 -14.95 -12.32
N ASP A 349 7.78 -14.02 -12.13
CA ASP A 349 7.89 -12.62 -12.52
C ASP A 349 8.55 -11.74 -11.46
N ARG A 350 8.55 -12.20 -10.22
CA ARG A 350 8.92 -11.43 -9.04
C ARG A 350 10.28 -10.71 -9.20
N ALA A 351 11.28 -11.41 -9.72
CA ALA A 351 12.63 -10.85 -9.87
C ALA A 351 12.69 -9.73 -10.91
N ALA A 352 11.94 -9.86 -12.01
CA ALA A 352 11.84 -8.83 -13.05
C ALA A 352 11.04 -7.63 -12.55
N MET A 353 9.90 -7.87 -11.88
CA MET A 353 9.06 -6.83 -11.27
C MET A 353 9.81 -6.01 -10.23
N ALA A 354 10.62 -6.66 -9.38
CA ALA A 354 11.39 -5.97 -8.35
C ALA A 354 12.47 -5.01 -8.91
N ARG A 355 12.87 -5.17 -10.18
CA ARG A 355 13.86 -4.32 -10.86
C ARG A 355 13.23 -3.28 -11.78
N ALA A 356 12.03 -3.52 -12.26
CA ALA A 356 11.32 -2.61 -13.14
C ALA A 356 11.06 -1.25 -12.46
N GLY A 357 11.10 -0.18 -13.24
CA GLY A 357 10.73 1.14 -12.76
C GLY A 357 9.26 1.24 -12.36
N LEU A 358 8.43 0.37 -12.95
CA LEU A 358 7.03 0.21 -12.61
C LEU A 358 6.63 -1.26 -12.77
N ALA A 359 6.18 -1.87 -11.67
CA ALA A 359 5.67 -3.23 -11.64
C ALA A 359 4.14 -3.22 -11.65
N ALA A 360 3.52 -3.85 -12.64
CA ALA A 360 2.07 -4.01 -12.70
C ALA A 360 1.66 -5.48 -12.70
N CYS A 361 0.43 -5.75 -12.26
CA CYS A 361 -0.15 -7.09 -12.33
C CYS A 361 -1.67 -7.05 -12.51
N PRO A 362 -2.29 -8.07 -13.15
CA PRO A 362 -3.73 -8.29 -13.12
C PRO A 362 -4.28 -8.46 -11.71
N SER A 363 -5.58 -8.18 -11.52
CA SER A 363 -6.23 -8.21 -10.20
C SER A 363 -6.34 -9.61 -9.58
N ASP A 364 -6.21 -10.66 -10.37
CA ASP A 364 -6.26 -12.08 -9.98
C ASP A 364 -4.88 -12.74 -9.87
N SER A 365 -3.80 -11.96 -9.84
CA SER A 365 -2.42 -12.43 -9.71
C SER A 365 -2.16 -13.13 -8.37
N HIS A 366 -1.07 -13.89 -8.31
CA HIS A 366 -0.63 -14.55 -7.08
C HIS A 366 -0.48 -13.54 -5.94
N PRO A 367 -0.86 -13.87 -4.66
CA PRO A 367 -0.79 -12.94 -3.54
C PRO A 367 0.57 -12.26 -3.34
N ASP A 368 1.67 -12.99 -3.54
CA ASP A 368 3.04 -12.45 -3.43
C ASP A 368 3.35 -11.40 -4.51
N ILE A 369 2.69 -11.50 -5.66
CA ILE A 369 2.82 -10.54 -6.76
C ILE A 369 1.95 -9.32 -6.52
N LEU A 370 0.71 -9.53 -6.07
CA LEU A 370 -0.16 -8.42 -5.63
C LEU A 370 0.53 -7.57 -4.55
N GLY A 371 1.29 -8.21 -3.66
CA GLY A 371 2.02 -7.55 -2.57
C GLY A 371 3.20 -6.67 -3.01
N ILE A 372 3.79 -6.92 -4.18
CA ILE A 372 4.97 -6.18 -4.68
C ILE A 372 4.66 -5.26 -5.86
N ALA A 373 3.49 -5.39 -6.48
CA ALA A 373 3.10 -4.57 -7.61
C ALA A 373 2.84 -3.11 -7.18
N ASP A 374 3.39 -2.17 -7.95
CA ASP A 374 3.12 -0.74 -7.81
C ASP A 374 1.75 -0.39 -8.37
N TRP A 375 1.29 -1.16 -9.36
CA TRP A 375 0.04 -0.94 -10.06
C TRP A 375 -0.75 -2.24 -10.25
N ILE A 376 -1.80 -2.42 -9.47
CA ILE A 376 -2.75 -3.52 -9.66
C ILE A 376 -3.77 -3.07 -10.70
N LEU A 377 -3.79 -3.74 -11.85
CA LEU A 377 -4.75 -3.47 -12.93
C LEU A 377 -6.16 -3.87 -12.50
N PRO A 378 -7.20 -3.11 -12.92
CA PRO A 378 -8.56 -3.28 -12.38
C PRO A 378 -9.26 -4.58 -12.82
N HIS A 379 -8.70 -5.31 -13.78
CA HIS A 379 -9.28 -6.50 -14.35
C HIS A 379 -8.37 -7.73 -14.22
N PRO A 380 -8.94 -8.95 -14.21
CA PRO A 380 -8.19 -10.19 -14.27
C PRO A 380 -7.41 -10.35 -15.58
N GLY A 381 -6.40 -11.22 -15.55
CA GLY A 381 -5.64 -11.59 -16.74
C GLY A 381 -6.53 -12.13 -17.85
N GLY A 382 -6.28 -11.76 -19.10
CA GLY A 382 -7.11 -12.13 -20.25
C GLY A 382 -8.54 -11.56 -20.28
N HIS A 383 -8.89 -10.70 -19.34
CA HIS A 383 -10.24 -10.13 -19.17
C HIS A 383 -10.27 -8.60 -19.17
N GLY A 384 -9.33 -7.93 -19.80
CA GLY A 384 -9.30 -6.48 -19.93
C GLY A 384 -8.18 -5.79 -19.15
N ALA A 385 -7.33 -6.53 -18.44
CA ALA A 385 -6.21 -5.98 -17.69
C ALA A 385 -5.26 -5.17 -18.59
N LEU A 386 -4.81 -5.76 -19.70
CA LEU A 386 -3.92 -5.09 -20.64
C LEU A 386 -4.63 -3.97 -21.41
N ARG A 387 -5.96 -4.04 -21.57
CA ARG A 387 -6.73 -2.93 -22.13
C ARG A 387 -6.72 -1.73 -21.21
N ALA A 388 -6.98 -1.91 -19.92
CA ALA A 388 -6.96 -0.84 -18.93
C ALA A 388 -5.58 -0.19 -18.83
N MET A 389 -4.51 -1.00 -18.79
CA MET A 389 -3.12 -0.51 -18.86
C MET A 389 -2.87 0.34 -20.11
N SER A 390 -3.27 -0.16 -21.28
CA SER A 390 -3.05 0.52 -22.54
C SER A 390 -3.76 1.88 -22.60
N ASP A 391 -5.02 1.93 -22.18
CA ASP A 391 -5.81 3.15 -22.16
C ASP A 391 -5.19 4.19 -21.21
N ALA A 392 -4.67 3.76 -20.07
CA ALA A 392 -3.99 4.62 -19.11
C ALA A 392 -2.68 5.19 -19.67
N LEU A 393 -1.83 4.37 -20.29
CA LEU A 393 -0.60 4.84 -20.94
C LEU A 393 -0.88 5.86 -22.04
N LEU A 394 -1.91 5.62 -22.87
CA LEU A 394 -2.31 6.53 -23.94
C LEU A 394 -2.84 7.87 -23.40
N ALA A 395 -3.66 7.83 -22.35
CA ALA A 395 -4.22 9.03 -21.74
C ALA A 395 -3.14 9.94 -21.12
N HIS A 396 -2.11 9.36 -20.50
CA HIS A 396 -1.02 10.11 -19.83
C HIS A 396 -0.07 10.83 -20.81
N THR A 397 -0.19 10.56 -22.09
CA THR A 397 0.67 11.16 -23.12
C THR A 397 0.06 12.39 -23.77
N VAL A 398 -1.19 12.69 -23.48
CA VAL A 398 -1.84 13.94 -23.94
C VAL A 398 -1.68 14.98 -22.83
N LYS A 399 -0.58 15.76 -22.85
CA LYS A 399 -0.60 17.04 -22.12
C LYS A 399 -1.70 17.88 -22.78
N PRO A 400 -2.63 18.46 -22.01
CA PRO A 400 -3.48 19.50 -22.58
C PRO A 400 -2.57 20.66 -23.02
N GLN A 401 -2.73 21.07 -24.28
CA GLN A 401 -2.16 22.31 -24.81
C GLN A 401 -2.77 23.50 -24.09
#